data_bd59980aacaea29fef8784a9052a1f74
#
_entry.id   bd59980aacaea29fef8784a9052a1f74
#
_cell.length_a   1.000
_cell.length_b   1.000
_cell.length_c   1.000
_cell.angle_alpha   90.00
_cell.angle_beta   90.00
_cell.angle_gamma   90.00
#
_symmetry.space_group_name_H-M   'P 1'
#
loop_
_entity.id
_entity.type
_entity.pdbx_description
1 polymer ?
#
loop_
_entity_poly.entity_id
_entity_poly.type
_entity_poly.pdbx_seq_one_letter_code
_entity_poly.pdbx_strand_id
1 'polypeptide(L)'
;MEYVALLRGINVGGTNKVVMSELREQVAGVGYTNVRTYINSGNLLFEAEAEAPCEDVAQAVEGLLASRYEFPICLALLTGEDYLAELHNLPDWWHGEVARRDALFFTRGLDRAHVRERIEAMELGDEAVYFGEHAVFWGKFHEKEFLKTAYHKRLLREDFYRQVTIRSGSTVEKIASMLARD
;
A
#
# COMPACT_ATOMS: atom_id res chain seq x y z
N MET A 1 15.83 8.34 8.71
CA MET A 1 15.14 8.12 7.42
C MET A 1 13.67 7.86 7.69
N GLU A 2 12.76 8.49 6.93
CA GLU A 2 11.31 8.29 7.09
C GLU A 2 10.82 7.11 6.24
N TYR A 3 9.87 6.34 6.79
CA TYR A 3 9.28 5.16 6.18
C TYR A 3 7.76 5.23 6.13
N VAL A 4 7.18 4.63 5.11
CA VAL A 4 5.75 4.37 4.95
C VAL A 4 5.52 2.86 5.01
N ALA A 5 4.77 2.42 6.02
CA ALA A 5 4.35 1.04 6.19
C ALA A 5 2.86 0.89 5.91
N LEU A 6 2.53 0.09 4.91
CA LEU A 6 1.15 -0.16 4.49
C LEU A 6 0.78 -1.59 4.84
N LEU A 7 -0.10 -1.75 5.82
CA LEU A 7 -0.51 -3.07 6.31
C LEU A 7 -1.67 -3.64 5.48
N ARG A 8 -1.69 -4.96 5.35
CA ARG A 8 -2.78 -5.73 4.77
C ARG A 8 -3.30 -6.77 5.75
N GLY A 9 -4.59 -7.03 5.67
CA GLY A 9 -5.22 -8.09 6.46
C GLY A 9 -5.76 -7.64 7.81
N ILE A 10 -5.81 -6.33 8.05
CA ILE A 10 -6.33 -5.75 9.29
C ILE A 10 -7.63 -4.98 9.05
N ASN A 11 -8.48 -4.94 10.06
CA ASN A 11 -9.69 -4.11 10.13
C ASN A 11 -10.66 -4.28 8.94
N VAL A 12 -10.73 -5.48 8.36
CA VAL A 12 -11.58 -5.78 7.19
C VAL A 12 -12.79 -6.61 7.64
N GLY A 13 -13.98 -6.16 7.27
CA GLY A 13 -15.22 -6.91 7.53
C GLY A 13 -15.48 -7.23 9.01
N GLY A 14 -14.96 -6.42 9.94
CA GLY A 14 -15.11 -6.62 11.39
C GLY A 14 -14.17 -7.67 11.99
N THR A 15 -13.27 -8.24 11.19
CA THR A 15 -12.25 -9.21 11.63
C THR A 15 -10.86 -8.57 11.71
N ASN A 16 -9.91 -9.27 12.33
CA ASN A 16 -8.51 -8.88 12.44
C ASN A 16 -8.33 -7.46 12.97
N LYS A 17 -8.97 -7.18 14.10
CA LYS A 17 -9.02 -5.84 14.68
C LYS A 17 -7.64 -5.40 15.19
N VAL A 18 -7.19 -4.26 14.69
CA VAL A 18 -5.98 -3.55 15.14
C VAL A 18 -6.38 -2.13 15.53
N VAL A 19 -6.11 -1.76 16.77
CA VAL A 19 -6.32 -0.40 17.25
C VAL A 19 -5.11 0.44 16.87
N MET A 20 -5.29 1.40 15.96
CA MET A 20 -4.17 2.15 15.36
C MET A 20 -3.38 2.99 16.36
N SER A 21 -4.00 3.47 17.45
CA SER A 21 -3.30 4.18 18.53
C SER A 21 -2.36 3.24 19.32
N GLU A 22 -2.81 2.03 19.61
CA GLU A 22 -1.99 1.02 20.28
C GLU A 22 -0.82 0.58 19.37
N LEU A 23 -1.08 0.35 18.08
CA LEU A 23 -0.05 0.01 17.11
C LEU A 23 1.01 1.11 17.02
N ARG A 24 0.61 2.39 17.02
CA ARG A 24 1.54 3.53 17.05
C ARG A 24 2.44 3.48 18.28
N GLU A 25 1.88 3.23 19.46
CA GLU A 25 2.65 3.12 20.71
C GLU A 25 3.61 1.91 20.70
N GLN A 26 3.17 0.78 20.14
CA GLN A 26 4.02 -0.41 19.99
C GLN A 26 5.21 -0.16 19.05
N VAL A 27 4.98 0.51 17.91
CA VAL A 27 6.03 0.87 16.97
C VAL A 27 7.01 1.87 17.59
N ALA A 28 6.51 2.86 18.33
CA ALA A 28 7.37 3.77 19.09
C ALA A 28 8.17 3.04 20.19
N GLY A 29 7.56 2.05 20.82
CA GLY A 29 8.18 1.26 21.90
C GLY A 29 9.37 0.39 21.44
N VAL A 30 9.51 0.10 20.16
CA VAL A 30 10.67 -0.61 19.60
C VAL A 30 11.76 0.32 19.06
N GLY A 31 11.64 1.63 19.31
CA GLY A 31 12.70 2.61 19.05
C GLY A 31 12.47 3.50 17.84
N TYR A 32 11.39 3.34 17.11
CA TYR A 32 11.05 4.25 16.00
C TYR A 32 10.46 5.57 16.52
N THR A 33 10.78 6.67 15.86
CA THR A 33 10.36 8.02 16.23
C THR A 33 9.35 8.60 15.24
N ASN A 34 8.75 9.73 15.57
CA ASN A 34 7.76 10.44 14.74
C ASN A 34 6.65 9.52 14.17
N VAL A 35 6.20 8.54 14.99
CA VAL A 35 5.22 7.54 14.55
C VAL A 35 3.86 8.17 14.39
N ARG A 36 3.33 8.13 13.17
CA ARG A 36 2.02 8.68 12.77
C ARG A 36 1.18 7.60 12.11
N THR A 37 -0.11 7.67 12.24
CA THR A 37 -1.06 6.77 11.58
C THR A 37 -2.10 7.56 10.82
N TYR A 38 -2.62 6.99 9.73
CA TYR A 38 -3.71 7.58 8.98
C TYR A 38 -4.78 6.54 8.70
N ILE A 39 -6.01 6.81 9.15
CA ILE A 39 -7.20 5.94 9.10
C ILE A 39 -6.97 4.51 9.58
N ASN A 40 -8.04 3.71 9.67
CA ASN A 40 -7.97 2.34 10.23
C ASN A 40 -7.50 1.27 9.23
N SER A 41 -7.13 1.64 8.02
CA SER A 41 -6.69 0.69 6.99
C SER A 41 -5.19 0.31 7.08
N GLY A 42 -4.50 0.71 8.15
CA GLY A 42 -3.13 0.30 8.41
C GLY A 42 -2.09 1.09 7.63
N ASN A 43 -2.15 2.41 7.71
CA ASN A 43 -1.13 3.30 7.18
C ASN A 43 -0.34 3.86 8.35
N LEU A 44 0.97 3.57 8.38
CA LEU A 44 1.90 4.11 9.36
C LEU A 44 3.01 4.88 8.65
N LEU A 45 3.42 5.98 9.26
CA LEU A 45 4.63 6.71 8.92
C LEU A 45 5.49 6.77 10.17
N PHE A 46 6.78 6.57 10.05
CA PHE A 46 7.70 6.64 11.18
C PHE A 46 9.14 6.87 10.71
N GLU A 47 9.98 7.29 11.61
CA GLU A 47 11.41 7.46 11.37
C GLU A 47 12.21 6.34 12.03
N ALA A 48 13.19 5.82 11.31
CA ALA A 48 14.23 4.93 11.80
C ALA A 48 15.61 5.57 11.61
N GLU A 49 16.64 4.97 12.18
CA GLU A 49 18.02 5.40 11.99
C GLU A 49 18.35 5.47 10.48
N ALA A 50 19.13 6.49 10.10
CA ALA A 50 19.38 6.83 8.70
C ALA A 50 20.10 5.73 7.91
N GLU A 51 20.87 4.88 8.59
CA GLU A 51 21.68 3.83 7.99
C GLU A 51 21.04 2.43 8.07
N ALA A 52 19.84 2.31 8.68
CA ALA A 52 19.17 1.02 8.79
C ALA A 52 18.72 0.54 7.39
N PRO A 53 19.14 -0.64 6.92
CA PRO A 53 18.65 -1.20 5.67
C PRO A 53 17.12 -1.35 5.71
N CYS A 54 16.45 -1.01 4.61
CA CYS A 54 14.98 -1.12 4.51
C CYS A 54 14.48 -2.53 4.86
N GLU A 55 15.26 -3.55 4.50
CA GLU A 55 14.98 -4.95 4.81
C GLU A 55 14.98 -5.22 6.34
N ASP A 56 15.93 -4.67 7.08
CA ASP A 56 16.00 -4.85 8.53
C ASP A 56 14.83 -4.16 9.24
N VAL A 57 14.46 -2.96 8.75
CA VAL A 57 13.29 -2.24 9.25
C VAL A 57 12.01 -3.04 8.97
N ALA A 58 11.88 -3.61 7.78
CA ALA A 58 10.73 -4.44 7.42
C ALA A 58 10.64 -5.68 8.33
N GLN A 59 11.75 -6.39 8.55
CA GLN A 59 11.79 -7.56 9.43
C GLN A 59 11.44 -7.21 10.88
N ALA A 60 11.93 -6.08 11.38
CA ALA A 60 11.63 -5.63 12.74
C ALA A 60 10.14 -5.31 12.91
N VAL A 61 9.53 -4.62 11.93
CA VAL A 61 8.08 -4.31 11.95
C VAL A 61 7.25 -5.59 11.82
N GLU A 62 7.59 -6.50 10.91
CA GLU A 62 6.91 -7.79 10.78
C GLU A 62 7.02 -8.64 12.06
N GLY A 63 8.20 -8.68 12.67
CA GLY A 63 8.43 -9.36 13.94
C GLY A 63 7.58 -8.79 15.08
N LEU A 64 7.47 -7.46 15.15
CA LEU A 64 6.59 -6.79 16.10
C LEU A 64 5.13 -7.21 15.88
N LEU A 65 4.65 -7.13 14.64
CA LEU A 65 3.27 -7.47 14.28
C LEU A 65 2.97 -8.94 14.61
N ALA A 66 3.86 -9.88 14.25
CA ALA A 66 3.70 -11.30 14.54
C ALA A 66 3.71 -11.61 16.04
N SER A 67 4.42 -10.83 16.85
CA SER A 67 4.44 -10.99 18.31
C SER A 67 3.18 -10.49 19.02
N ARG A 68 2.40 -9.64 18.35
CA ARG A 68 1.23 -8.95 18.94
C ARG A 68 -0.12 -9.46 18.44
N TYR A 69 -0.16 -9.99 17.22
CA TYR A 69 -1.40 -10.41 16.59
C TYR A 69 -1.34 -11.88 16.17
N GLU A 70 -2.39 -12.64 16.46
CA GLU A 70 -2.49 -14.08 16.15
C GLU A 70 -2.87 -14.37 14.69
N PHE A 71 -3.09 -13.33 13.89
CA PHE A 71 -3.43 -13.44 12.47
C PHE A 71 -2.34 -12.82 11.59
N PRO A 72 -2.17 -13.32 10.36
CA PRO A 72 -1.13 -12.83 9.47
C PRO A 72 -1.43 -11.41 9.00
N ILE A 73 -0.44 -10.53 9.12
CA ILE A 73 -0.45 -9.16 8.60
C ILE A 73 0.67 -9.06 7.57
N CYS A 74 0.32 -8.77 6.32
CA CYS A 74 1.31 -8.50 5.29
C CYS A 74 1.71 -7.03 5.30
N LEU A 75 2.97 -6.75 4.97
CA LEU A 75 3.58 -5.43 5.00
C LEU A 75 4.13 -5.05 3.62
N ALA A 76 3.76 -3.87 3.11
CA ALA A 76 4.52 -3.14 2.12
C ALA A 76 5.25 -2.00 2.84
N LEU A 77 6.57 -1.97 2.75
CA LEU A 77 7.42 -0.93 3.36
C LEU A 77 8.18 -0.20 2.26
N LEU A 78 8.12 1.12 2.29
CA LEU A 78 8.85 2.01 1.41
C LEU A 78 9.55 3.08 2.23
N THR A 79 10.67 3.61 1.74
CA THR A 79 11.16 4.89 2.24
C THR A 79 10.20 6.00 1.83
N GLY A 80 10.18 7.11 2.56
CA GLY A 80 9.40 8.30 2.16
C GLY A 80 9.82 8.82 0.78
N GLU A 81 11.12 8.74 0.48
CA GLU A 81 11.68 9.14 -0.82
C GLU A 81 11.15 8.25 -1.96
N ASP A 82 11.20 6.92 -1.82
CA ASP A 82 10.67 5.99 -2.83
C ASP A 82 9.17 6.18 -3.02
N TYR A 83 8.43 6.41 -1.93
CA TYR A 83 7.00 6.67 -2.00
C TYR A 83 6.68 7.93 -2.82
N LEU A 84 7.41 9.02 -2.59
CA LEU A 84 7.23 10.26 -3.34
C LEU A 84 7.71 10.14 -4.80
N ALA A 85 8.80 9.40 -5.05
CA ALA A 85 9.30 9.14 -6.39
C ALA A 85 8.29 8.34 -7.25
N GLU A 86 7.61 7.35 -6.66
CA GLU A 86 6.51 6.64 -7.34
C GLU A 86 5.43 7.61 -7.84
N LEU A 87 5.01 8.55 -6.98
CA LEU A 87 3.93 9.48 -7.32
C LEU A 87 4.35 10.54 -8.33
N HIS A 88 5.63 10.92 -8.32
CA HIS A 88 6.16 11.90 -9.28
C HIS A 88 6.14 11.37 -10.73
N ASN A 89 6.27 10.07 -10.89
CA ASN A 89 6.33 9.41 -12.19
C ASN A 89 4.96 8.93 -12.71
N LEU A 90 3.87 9.26 -12.02
CA LEU A 90 2.53 8.82 -12.43
C LEU A 90 2.08 9.52 -13.72
N PRO A 91 1.37 8.79 -14.60
CA PRO A 91 0.86 9.34 -15.85
C PRO A 91 -0.25 10.37 -15.61
N ASP A 92 -0.48 11.23 -16.61
CA ASP A 92 -1.43 12.34 -16.55
C ASP A 92 -2.84 11.92 -16.12
N TRP A 93 -3.29 10.72 -16.54
CA TRP A 93 -4.61 10.24 -16.16
C TRP A 93 -4.79 10.06 -14.65
N TRP A 94 -3.71 9.81 -13.90
CA TRP A 94 -3.80 9.71 -12.44
C TRP A 94 -4.22 11.02 -11.79
N HIS A 95 -3.83 12.14 -12.38
CA HIS A 95 -4.15 13.48 -11.91
C HIS A 95 -5.42 14.06 -12.56
N GLY A 96 -5.96 13.36 -13.57
CA GLY A 96 -7.13 13.78 -14.33
C GLY A 96 -8.47 13.37 -13.68
N GLU A 97 -9.53 13.56 -14.45
CA GLU A 97 -10.87 13.14 -14.06
C GLU A 97 -11.05 11.63 -14.29
N VAL A 98 -10.94 10.87 -13.22
CA VAL A 98 -11.21 9.43 -13.17
C VAL A 98 -12.22 9.13 -12.07
N ALA A 99 -13.15 8.22 -12.32
CA ALA A 99 -14.18 7.87 -11.35
C ALA A 99 -13.58 7.21 -10.10
N ARG A 100 -12.52 6.42 -10.28
CA ARG A 100 -11.84 5.75 -9.18
C ARG A 100 -10.39 5.46 -9.51
N ARG A 101 -9.52 5.67 -8.52
CA ARG A 101 -8.08 5.36 -8.58
C ARG A 101 -7.71 4.51 -7.39
N ASP A 102 -6.96 3.45 -7.62
CA ASP A 102 -6.41 2.60 -6.57
C ASP A 102 -4.93 2.30 -6.87
N ALA A 103 -4.09 2.24 -5.84
CA ALA A 103 -2.72 1.78 -5.91
C ALA A 103 -2.60 0.44 -5.17
N LEU A 104 -1.99 -0.54 -5.82
CA LEU A 104 -1.74 -1.89 -5.34
C LEU A 104 -0.27 -1.99 -4.96
N PHE A 105 0.08 -1.66 -3.73
CA PHE A 105 1.45 -1.73 -3.24
C PHE A 105 1.88 -3.17 -3.04
N PHE A 106 3.09 -3.50 -3.48
CA PHE A 106 3.67 -4.83 -3.36
C PHE A 106 4.09 -5.11 -1.93
N THR A 107 3.57 -6.18 -1.34
CA THR A 107 4.11 -6.65 -0.07
C THR A 107 5.42 -7.39 -0.29
N ARG A 108 6.17 -7.55 0.77
CA ARG A 108 7.49 -8.18 0.74
C ARG A 108 7.42 -9.61 0.19
N GLY A 109 8.38 -9.99 -0.64
CA GLY A 109 8.47 -11.31 -1.26
C GLY A 109 7.57 -11.54 -2.49
N LEU A 110 6.81 -10.52 -2.93
CA LEU A 110 5.98 -10.61 -4.13
C LEU A 110 6.82 -10.64 -5.40
N ASP A 111 6.53 -11.57 -6.30
CA ASP A 111 7.08 -11.60 -7.65
C ASP A 111 6.41 -10.53 -8.53
N ARG A 112 7.10 -9.40 -8.71
CA ARG A 112 6.61 -8.25 -9.48
C ARG A 112 6.46 -8.57 -10.97
N ALA A 113 7.33 -9.42 -11.52
CA ALA A 113 7.26 -9.82 -12.93
C ALA A 113 6.01 -10.66 -13.18
N HIS A 114 5.70 -11.59 -12.28
CA HIS A 114 4.47 -12.37 -12.32
C HIS A 114 3.22 -11.47 -12.24
N VAL A 115 3.19 -10.50 -11.34
CA VAL A 115 2.06 -9.55 -11.24
C VAL A 115 1.85 -8.80 -12.54
N ARG A 116 2.94 -8.31 -13.15
CA ARG A 116 2.88 -7.60 -14.44
C ARG A 116 2.32 -8.50 -15.53
N GLU A 117 2.87 -9.70 -15.70
CA GLU A 117 2.40 -10.68 -16.70
C GLU A 117 0.91 -10.97 -16.54
N ARG A 118 0.45 -11.21 -15.31
CA ARG A 118 -0.96 -11.52 -15.04
C ARG A 118 -1.89 -10.36 -15.36
N ILE A 119 -1.49 -9.13 -15.04
CA ILE A 119 -2.32 -7.94 -15.31
C ILE A 119 -2.29 -7.60 -16.80
N GLU A 120 -1.15 -7.69 -17.49
CA GLU A 120 -1.04 -7.44 -18.94
C GLU A 120 -1.86 -8.44 -19.77
N ALA A 121 -2.08 -9.65 -19.26
CA ALA A 121 -2.96 -10.64 -19.88
C ALA A 121 -4.46 -10.36 -19.69
N MET A 122 -4.84 -9.35 -18.91
CA MET A 122 -6.25 -8.99 -18.73
C MET A 122 -6.74 -8.10 -19.88
N GLU A 123 -7.94 -8.39 -20.37
CA GLU A 123 -8.66 -7.46 -21.24
C GLU A 123 -9.17 -6.31 -20.37
N LEU A 124 -8.47 -5.19 -20.40
CA LEU A 124 -8.90 -3.95 -19.79
C LEU A 124 -10.03 -3.36 -20.62
N GLY A 125 -11.12 -2.97 -19.95
CA GLY A 125 -12.18 -2.20 -20.56
C GLY A 125 -11.83 -0.71 -20.52
N ASP A 126 -12.69 0.07 -19.89
CA ASP A 126 -12.48 1.50 -19.69
C ASP A 126 -11.63 1.76 -18.41
N GLU A 127 -10.43 1.22 -18.45
CA GLU A 127 -9.46 1.21 -17.36
C GLU A 127 -8.07 1.57 -17.88
N ALA A 128 -7.25 2.13 -17.01
CA ALA A 128 -5.82 2.33 -17.25
C ALA A 128 -5.00 1.72 -16.13
N VAL A 129 -3.86 1.17 -16.48
CA VAL A 129 -2.89 0.60 -15.54
C VAL A 129 -1.52 1.20 -15.80
N TYR A 130 -0.84 1.56 -14.73
CA TYR A 130 0.56 1.97 -14.74
C TYR A 130 1.34 1.12 -13.74
N PHE A 131 2.46 0.56 -14.20
CA PHE A 131 3.35 -0.26 -13.37
C PHE A 131 4.50 0.59 -12.87
N GLY A 132 4.44 0.94 -11.59
CA GLY A 132 5.55 1.55 -10.88
C GLY A 132 6.54 0.52 -10.36
N GLU A 133 7.53 0.97 -9.61
CA GLU A 133 8.52 0.11 -8.99
C GLU A 133 7.97 -0.63 -7.76
N HIS A 134 7.16 0.05 -6.95
CA HIS A 134 6.63 -0.46 -5.68
C HIS A 134 5.13 -0.72 -5.69
N ALA A 135 4.43 -0.32 -6.74
CA ALA A 135 2.99 -0.49 -6.86
C ALA A 135 2.50 -0.60 -8.31
N VAL A 136 1.30 -1.14 -8.46
CA VAL A 136 0.51 -0.98 -9.69
C VAL A 136 -0.58 0.05 -9.42
N PHE A 137 -0.66 1.07 -10.26
CA PHE A 137 -1.68 2.11 -10.20
C PHE A 137 -2.77 1.81 -11.20
N TRP A 138 -4.02 1.86 -10.76
CA TRP A 138 -5.18 1.44 -11.54
C TRP A 138 -6.27 2.51 -11.55
N GLY A 139 -6.60 3.03 -12.72
CA GLY A 139 -7.66 4.00 -12.96
C GLY A 139 -8.88 3.34 -13.60
N LYS A 140 -10.08 3.76 -13.18
CA LYS A 140 -11.37 3.37 -13.73
C LYS A 140 -12.13 4.64 -14.09
N PHE A 141 -12.45 4.82 -15.38
CA PHE A 141 -12.95 6.08 -15.89
C PHE A 141 -14.47 6.26 -15.68
N HIS A 142 -15.24 5.18 -15.66
CA HIS A 142 -16.69 5.24 -15.52
C HIS A 142 -17.21 4.48 -14.29
N GLU A 143 -17.85 5.20 -13.37
CA GLU A 143 -18.41 4.63 -12.15
C GLU A 143 -19.50 3.59 -12.39
N LYS A 144 -20.39 3.84 -13.39
CA LYS A 144 -21.51 2.93 -13.73
C LYS A 144 -21.04 1.58 -14.28
N GLU A 145 -19.81 1.48 -14.78
CA GLU A 145 -19.25 0.26 -15.35
C GLU A 145 -18.29 -0.47 -14.40
N PHE A 146 -18.16 -0.01 -13.16
CA PHE A 146 -17.24 -0.57 -12.17
C PHE A 146 -17.30 -2.09 -12.05
N LEU A 147 -18.50 -2.67 -12.00
CA LEU A 147 -18.69 -4.12 -11.91
C LEU A 147 -18.27 -4.90 -13.17
N LYS A 148 -18.08 -4.21 -14.29
CA LYS A 148 -17.64 -4.82 -15.56
C LYS A 148 -16.12 -4.78 -15.74
N THR A 149 -15.41 -4.01 -14.93
CA THR A 149 -13.97 -3.82 -15.02
C THR A 149 -13.17 -5.11 -14.79
N ALA A 150 -11.99 -5.22 -15.38
CA ALA A 150 -11.04 -6.29 -15.10
C ALA A 150 -10.62 -6.26 -13.63
N TYR A 151 -10.46 -5.07 -13.06
CA TYR A 151 -10.22 -4.89 -11.64
C TYR A 151 -11.24 -5.63 -10.77
N HIS A 152 -12.52 -5.46 -11.02
CA HIS A 152 -13.57 -6.08 -10.22
C HIS A 152 -13.75 -7.58 -10.51
N LYS A 153 -13.67 -7.98 -11.78
CA LYS A 153 -13.98 -9.36 -12.20
C LYS A 153 -12.81 -10.32 -12.05
N ARG A 154 -11.57 -9.84 -12.23
CA ARG A 154 -10.39 -10.69 -12.35
C ARG A 154 -9.41 -10.53 -11.20
N LEU A 155 -9.08 -9.30 -10.79
CA LEU A 155 -8.05 -9.02 -9.78
C LEU A 155 -8.25 -9.81 -8.48
N LEU A 156 -9.50 -9.92 -7.99
CA LEU A 156 -9.82 -10.67 -6.76
C LEU A 156 -9.53 -12.18 -6.86
N ARG A 157 -9.40 -12.71 -8.07
CA ARG A 157 -9.17 -14.13 -8.35
C ARG A 157 -7.70 -14.45 -8.63
N GLU A 158 -6.87 -13.43 -8.76
CA GLU A 158 -5.45 -13.60 -8.99
C GLU A 158 -4.76 -14.14 -7.74
N ASP A 159 -3.79 -15.02 -7.94
CA ASP A 159 -3.02 -15.65 -6.86
C ASP A 159 -2.21 -14.63 -6.06
N PHE A 160 -1.70 -13.59 -6.73
CA PHE A 160 -0.97 -12.50 -6.10
C PHE A 160 -1.86 -11.53 -5.32
N TYR A 161 -3.20 -11.58 -5.45
CA TYR A 161 -4.09 -10.60 -4.81
C TYR A 161 -3.89 -10.47 -3.30
N ARG A 162 -3.53 -11.56 -2.64
CA ARG A 162 -3.24 -11.57 -1.21
C ARG A 162 -1.88 -11.00 -0.84
N GLN A 163 -1.04 -10.73 -1.83
CA GLN A 163 0.31 -10.20 -1.69
C GLN A 163 0.43 -8.73 -2.15
N VAL A 164 -0.69 -8.05 -2.35
CA VAL A 164 -0.74 -6.61 -2.59
C VAL A 164 -1.61 -5.94 -1.54
N THR A 165 -1.24 -4.75 -1.09
CA THR A 165 -2.11 -3.94 -0.23
C THR A 165 -2.66 -2.75 -1.00
N ILE A 166 -3.98 -2.56 -0.98
CA ILE A 166 -4.66 -1.60 -1.85
C ILE A 166 -4.97 -0.32 -1.08
N ARG A 167 -4.68 0.82 -1.71
CA ARG A 167 -5.03 2.15 -1.21
C ARG A 167 -5.74 2.95 -2.30
N SER A 168 -6.83 3.63 -1.92
CA SER A 168 -7.50 4.57 -2.82
C SER A 168 -6.58 5.76 -3.14
N GLY A 169 -6.76 6.39 -4.31
CA GLY A 169 -5.98 7.56 -4.72
C GLY A 169 -5.97 8.65 -3.67
N SER A 170 -7.12 8.94 -3.01
CA SER A 170 -7.19 9.93 -1.93
C SER A 170 -6.33 9.55 -0.71
N THR A 171 -6.22 8.26 -0.38
CA THR A 171 -5.32 7.79 0.68
C THR A 171 -3.86 7.94 0.27
N VAL A 172 -3.53 7.60 -0.98
CA VAL A 172 -2.19 7.74 -1.53
C VAL A 172 -1.72 9.21 -1.48
N GLU A 173 -2.54 10.12 -1.96
CA GLU A 173 -2.25 11.56 -1.95
C GLU A 173 -2.14 12.12 -0.53
N LYS A 174 -2.97 11.64 0.40
CA LYS A 174 -2.91 12.05 1.80
C LYS A 174 -1.61 11.62 2.47
N ILE A 175 -1.15 10.40 2.25
CA ILE A 175 0.14 9.91 2.77
C ILE A 175 1.27 10.77 2.20
N ALA A 176 1.29 11.05 0.90
CA ALA A 176 2.28 11.95 0.29
C ALA A 176 2.28 13.34 0.95
N SER A 177 1.09 13.90 1.21
CA SER A 177 0.98 15.20 1.90
C SER A 177 1.47 15.18 3.36
N MET A 178 1.51 14.01 3.98
CA MET A 178 2.06 13.86 5.34
C MET A 178 3.58 13.76 5.33
N LEU A 179 4.18 13.19 4.27
CA LEU A 179 5.63 13.13 4.05
C LEU A 179 6.22 14.51 3.70
N ALA A 180 5.48 15.33 2.98
CA ALA A 180 5.95 16.64 2.48
C ALA A 180 5.83 17.78 3.51
N ARG A 181 5.44 17.52 4.76
CA ARG A 181 5.15 18.55 5.77
C ARG A 181 6.28 18.85 6.75
N ASP A 182 7.45 18.25 6.56
CA ASP A 182 8.62 18.51 7.41
C ASP A 182 9.63 19.42 6.73
#